data_e5650f03b238081b849d8fd914027edb
#
_entry.id   e5650f03b238081b849d8fd914027edb
#
_cell.length_a   1.000
_cell.length_b   1.000
_cell.length_c   1.000
_cell.angle_alpha   90.00
_cell.angle_beta   90.00
_cell.angle_gamma   90.00
#
_symmetry.space_group_name_H-M   'P 1'
#
loop_
_entity.id
_entity.type
_entity.pdbx_description
1 polymer ?
#
loop_
_entity_poly.entity_id
_entity_poly.type
_entity_poly.pdbx_seq_one_letter_code
_entity_poly.pdbx_strand_id
1 'polypeptide(L)'
;EQVIVLSSDYFIRAFQPDNGEILWASDKAKGRESLGFSPDGKTMYVKGIKDNITAVDISHGKYTTLWSTSMPYKGNFIPTRMETTRQLVFIPTEFGVLHAVKTDGSGIAWSHKISHSAITSLINAGKGRVIVMTMDGTIMCLEYPLIR
;
A
#
# COMPACT_ATOMS: atom_id res chain seq x y z
N GLU A 1 10.13 13.60 12.28
CA GLU A 1 10.54 12.82 11.10
C GLU A 1 10.93 11.40 11.54
N GLN A 2 10.62 10.37 10.73
CA GLN A 2 10.93 8.98 11.07
C GLN A 2 11.22 8.18 9.80
N VAL A 3 12.09 7.18 9.89
CA VAL A 3 12.35 6.20 8.85
C VAL A 3 11.63 4.91 9.21
N ILE A 4 10.77 4.42 8.31
CA ILE A 4 10.00 3.20 8.55
C ILE A 4 10.55 2.07 7.69
N VAL A 5 10.79 0.93 8.32
CA VAL A 5 11.37 -0.26 7.70
C VAL A 5 10.45 -1.45 7.92
N LEU A 6 10.09 -2.12 6.83
CA LEU A 6 9.53 -3.46 6.86
C LEU A 6 10.67 -4.47 6.67
N SER A 7 10.92 -5.26 7.68
CA SER A 7 12.02 -6.23 7.69
C SER A 7 11.57 -7.61 7.19
N SER A 8 12.53 -8.47 6.88
CA SER A 8 12.30 -9.85 6.42
C SER A 8 11.61 -10.75 7.45
N ASP A 9 11.57 -10.34 8.72
CA ASP A 9 10.80 -10.98 9.79
C ASP A 9 9.33 -10.51 9.83
N TYR A 10 8.91 -9.69 8.84
CA TYR A 10 7.57 -9.10 8.72
C TYR A 10 7.19 -8.09 9.81
N PHE A 11 8.13 -7.72 10.68
CA PHE A 11 7.94 -6.62 11.62
C PHE A 11 8.15 -5.26 10.94
N ILE A 12 7.41 -4.27 11.42
CA ILE A 12 7.54 -2.89 10.98
C ILE A 12 8.13 -2.09 12.14
N ARG A 13 9.19 -1.35 11.84
CA ARG A 13 9.92 -0.54 12.83
C ARG A 13 10.11 0.87 12.32
N ALA A 14 9.99 1.83 13.19
CA ALA A 14 10.34 3.22 12.92
C ALA A 14 11.61 3.59 13.67
N PHE A 15 12.47 4.31 12.99
CA PHE A 15 13.77 4.73 13.50
C PHE A 15 13.89 6.25 13.45
N GLN A 16 14.62 6.78 14.43
CA GLN A 16 15.09 8.16 14.41
C GLN A 16 16.13 8.34 13.28
N PRO A 17 15.95 9.29 12.35
CA PRO A 17 16.88 9.45 11.23
C PRO A 17 18.31 9.79 11.65
N ASP A 18 18.46 10.58 12.71
CA ASP A 18 19.75 11.15 13.09
C ASP A 18 20.68 10.16 13.78
N ASN A 19 20.14 9.19 14.53
CA ASN A 19 20.94 8.29 15.37
C ASN A 19 20.57 6.80 15.24
N GLY A 20 19.51 6.48 14.46
CA GLY A 20 19.08 5.11 14.23
C GLY A 20 18.37 4.44 15.42
N GLU A 21 18.01 5.19 16.45
CA GLU A 21 17.25 4.64 17.58
C GLU A 21 15.84 4.22 17.15
N ILE A 22 15.34 3.11 17.72
CA ILE A 22 13.99 2.64 17.47
C ILE A 22 13.00 3.54 18.20
N LEU A 23 12.12 4.20 17.44
CA LEU A 23 11.03 5.00 17.98
C LEU A 23 9.84 4.14 18.40
N TRP A 24 9.49 3.17 17.57
CA TRP A 24 8.45 2.17 17.83
C TRP A 24 8.64 0.93 16.94
N ALA A 25 8.00 -0.15 17.33
CA ALA A 25 7.92 -1.38 16.54
C ALA A 25 6.51 -1.96 16.62
N SER A 26 6.08 -2.68 15.59
CA SER A 26 4.86 -3.46 15.67
C SER A 26 4.98 -4.57 16.70
N ASP A 27 3.89 -4.90 17.40
CA ASP A 27 3.85 -5.91 18.47
C ASP A 27 4.06 -7.35 17.97
N LYS A 28 3.87 -7.56 16.68
CA LYS A 28 4.05 -8.84 15.96
C LYS A 28 4.29 -8.59 14.49
N ALA A 29 4.60 -9.63 13.75
CA ALA A 29 4.67 -9.58 12.30
C ALA A 29 3.34 -9.07 11.70
N LYS A 30 3.39 -7.99 10.93
CA LYS A 30 2.20 -7.31 10.39
C LYS A 30 2.21 -7.22 8.88
N GLY A 31 3.35 -6.89 8.32
CA GLY A 31 3.47 -6.52 6.92
C GLY A 31 4.11 -7.59 6.08
N ARG A 32 3.77 -7.54 4.80
CA ARG A 32 4.29 -8.43 3.77
C ARG A 32 4.59 -7.59 2.53
N GLU A 33 5.83 -7.57 2.08
CA GLU A 33 6.31 -7.03 0.81
C GLU A 33 6.33 -5.51 0.62
N SER A 34 5.26 -4.79 0.89
CA SER A 34 5.23 -3.36 0.61
C SER A 34 4.41 -2.54 1.59
N LEU A 35 4.78 -1.28 1.69
CA LEU A 35 4.09 -0.26 2.47
C LEU A 35 3.65 0.86 1.53
N GLY A 36 2.56 1.53 1.88
CA GLY A 36 2.12 2.77 1.27
C GLY A 36 1.93 3.83 2.34
N PHE A 37 1.93 5.10 1.94
CA PHE A 37 1.76 6.22 2.87
C PHE A 37 0.75 7.21 2.31
N SER A 38 -0.11 7.74 3.18
CA SER A 38 -1.00 8.84 2.81
C SER A 38 -0.20 10.07 2.39
N PRO A 39 -0.77 10.95 1.54
CA PRO A 39 -0.06 12.15 1.08
C PRO A 39 0.41 13.08 2.18
N ASP A 40 -0.25 13.06 3.34
CA ASP A 40 0.12 13.86 4.52
C ASP A 40 1.12 13.15 5.45
N GLY A 41 1.49 11.89 5.14
CA GLY A 41 2.44 11.10 5.91
C GLY A 41 1.95 10.60 7.27
N LYS A 42 0.67 10.77 7.60
CA LYS A 42 0.11 10.40 8.91
C LYS A 42 -0.39 8.96 8.97
N THR A 43 -0.82 8.43 7.83
CA THR A 43 -1.34 7.06 7.72
C THR A 43 -0.40 6.21 6.87
N MET A 44 -0.08 5.04 7.39
CA MET A 44 0.62 3.99 6.66
C MET A 44 -0.37 2.90 6.28
N TYR A 45 -0.24 2.40 5.06
CA TYR A 45 -1.01 1.25 4.58
C TYR A 45 -0.09 0.04 4.50
N VAL A 46 -0.53 -1.05 5.09
CA VAL A 46 0.25 -2.28 5.22
C VAL A 46 -0.45 -3.39 4.48
N LYS A 47 0.23 -4.00 3.51
CA LYS A 47 -0.22 -5.25 2.91
C LYS A 47 0.08 -6.37 3.90
N GLY A 48 -0.97 -6.97 4.42
CA GLY A 48 -0.88 -7.89 5.55
C GLY A 48 -0.56 -9.33 5.16
N ILE A 49 -0.15 -10.10 6.13
CA ILE A 49 0.22 -11.52 5.97
C ILE A 49 -0.99 -12.40 5.58
N LYS A 50 -2.20 -11.99 5.94
CA LYS A 50 -3.45 -12.74 5.72
C LYS A 50 -4.30 -12.18 4.57
N ASP A 51 -3.67 -11.72 3.49
CA ASP A 51 -4.37 -11.15 2.33
C ASP A 51 -5.34 -10.02 2.72
N ASN A 52 -4.85 -9.11 3.53
CA ASN A 52 -5.58 -7.94 4.00
C ASN A 52 -4.77 -6.67 3.80
N ILE A 53 -5.46 -5.55 3.73
CA ILE A 53 -4.89 -4.21 3.81
C ILE A 53 -5.27 -3.61 5.16
N THR A 54 -4.29 -3.08 5.86
CA THR A 54 -4.47 -2.42 7.14
C THR A 54 -4.00 -0.98 7.06
N ALA A 55 -4.83 -0.04 7.51
CA ALA A 55 -4.42 1.34 7.71
C ALA A 55 -3.97 1.54 9.16
N VAL A 56 -2.87 2.26 9.32
CA VAL A 56 -2.19 2.46 10.59
C VAL A 56 -1.89 3.95 10.77
N ASP A 57 -2.32 4.52 11.86
CA ASP A 57 -1.87 5.85 12.29
C ASP A 57 -0.44 5.74 12.83
N ILE A 58 0.46 6.53 12.27
CA ILE A 58 1.88 6.64 12.65
C ILE A 58 2.24 8.06 13.11
N SER A 59 1.28 8.95 13.24
CA SER A 59 1.49 10.36 13.56
C SER A 59 1.75 10.64 15.04
N HIS A 60 1.47 9.67 15.92
CA HIS A 60 1.54 9.81 17.38
C HIS A 60 2.67 8.98 18.01
N GLY A 61 3.72 8.68 17.25
CA GLY A 61 4.91 7.97 17.77
C GLY A 61 4.70 6.49 18.10
N LYS A 62 3.68 5.86 17.56
CA LYS A 62 3.37 4.44 17.76
C LYS A 62 2.60 3.86 16.59
N TYR A 63 2.56 2.53 16.51
CA TYR A 63 1.76 1.76 15.55
C TYR A 63 0.31 1.64 16.08
N THR A 64 -0.65 2.32 15.46
CA THR A 64 -2.05 2.25 15.86
C THR A 64 -2.93 1.86 14.68
N THR A 65 -3.52 0.66 14.72
CA THR A 65 -4.42 0.19 13.67
C THR A 65 -5.70 1.03 13.63
N LEU A 66 -6.02 1.60 12.46
CA LEU A 66 -7.26 2.32 12.21
C LEU A 66 -8.36 1.38 11.70
N TRP A 67 -8.04 0.60 10.68
CA TRP A 67 -8.94 -0.40 10.11
C TRP A 67 -8.14 -1.48 9.36
N SER A 68 -8.79 -2.61 9.10
CA SER A 68 -8.27 -3.69 8.26
C SER A 68 -9.38 -4.26 7.39
N THR A 69 -9.09 -4.46 6.11
CA THR A 69 -10.03 -4.97 5.11
C THR A 69 -9.44 -6.18 4.40
N SER A 70 -10.19 -7.27 4.32
CA SER A 70 -9.79 -8.45 3.54
C SER A 70 -9.78 -8.13 2.05
N MET A 71 -8.80 -8.69 1.36
CA MET A 71 -8.63 -8.54 -0.08
C MET A 71 -8.94 -9.84 -0.81
N PRO A 72 -9.54 -9.78 -2.01
CA PRO A 72 -9.96 -10.96 -2.77
C PRO A 72 -8.80 -11.64 -3.53
N TYR A 73 -7.57 -11.47 -3.07
CA TYR A 73 -6.43 -12.11 -3.72
C TYR A 73 -5.70 -13.04 -2.73
N LYS A 74 -5.28 -14.17 -3.26
CA LYS A 74 -4.31 -15.03 -2.59
C LYS A 74 -2.99 -14.77 -3.30
N GLY A 75 -2.16 -13.93 -2.71
CA GLY A 75 -1.05 -13.40 -3.44
C GLY A 75 0.27 -14.03 -3.07
N ASN A 76 1.05 -14.30 -4.07
CA ASN A 76 2.49 -14.35 -3.94
C ASN A 76 3.05 -12.92 -3.82
N PHE A 77 4.30 -12.85 -3.45
CA PHE A 77 4.98 -11.61 -3.11
C PHE A 77 5.31 -10.80 -4.37
N ILE A 78 4.81 -9.59 -4.45
CA ILE A 78 5.37 -8.60 -5.36
C ILE A 78 5.85 -7.39 -4.55
N PRO A 79 7.09 -6.98 -4.74
CA PRO A 79 7.66 -5.86 -3.99
C PRO A 79 7.22 -4.49 -4.52
N THR A 80 6.24 -4.46 -5.42
CA THR A 80 5.76 -3.23 -6.02
C THR A 80 5.08 -2.36 -4.98
N ARG A 81 5.57 -1.14 -4.89
CA ARG A 81 5.07 -0.13 -3.96
C ARG A 81 3.60 0.22 -4.26
N MET A 82 2.82 0.35 -3.21
CA MET A 82 1.48 0.92 -3.29
C MET A 82 1.55 2.43 -3.52
N GLU A 83 0.67 2.95 -4.37
CA GLU A 83 0.45 4.39 -4.54
C GLU A 83 -0.84 4.80 -3.83
N THR A 84 -0.90 6.05 -3.38
CA THR A 84 -2.02 6.54 -2.59
C THR A 84 -2.48 7.93 -3.04
N THR A 85 -3.76 8.17 -2.80
CA THR A 85 -4.36 9.50 -2.83
C THR A 85 -5.02 9.80 -1.48
N ARG A 86 -5.69 10.91 -1.36
CA ARG A 86 -6.50 11.18 -0.15
C ARG A 86 -7.66 10.20 0.04
N GLN A 87 -8.12 9.56 -1.03
CA GLN A 87 -9.34 8.76 -1.03
C GLN A 87 -9.12 7.30 -1.40
N LEU A 88 -8.02 6.98 -2.09
CA LEU A 88 -7.74 5.65 -2.61
C LEU A 88 -6.33 5.19 -2.28
N VAL A 89 -6.20 3.90 -2.03
CA VAL A 89 -4.93 3.16 -2.01
C VAL A 89 -4.93 2.21 -3.20
N PHE A 90 -3.94 2.33 -4.07
CA PHE A 90 -3.76 1.45 -5.23
C PHE A 90 -2.87 0.28 -4.86
N ILE A 91 -3.40 -0.93 -4.99
CA ILE A 91 -2.74 -2.16 -4.57
C ILE A 91 -2.44 -3.00 -5.81
N PRO A 92 -1.15 -3.12 -6.16
CA PRO A 92 -0.73 -3.97 -7.27
C PRO A 92 -0.78 -5.44 -6.88
N THR A 93 -1.04 -6.31 -7.87
CA THR A 93 -1.00 -7.77 -7.68
C THR A 93 -0.11 -8.46 -8.69
N GLU A 94 0.28 -9.70 -8.39
CA GLU A 94 1.11 -10.52 -9.28
C GLU A 94 0.36 -11.00 -10.54
N PHE A 95 -0.96 -11.04 -10.50
CA PHE A 95 -1.79 -11.48 -11.61
C PHE A 95 -2.30 -10.32 -12.50
N GLY A 96 -1.68 -9.17 -12.39
CA GLY A 96 -1.98 -8.01 -13.23
C GLY A 96 -3.30 -7.33 -12.93
N VAL A 97 -3.90 -7.57 -11.79
CA VAL A 97 -5.08 -6.85 -11.31
C VAL A 97 -4.65 -5.72 -10.39
N LEU A 98 -5.10 -4.51 -10.68
CA LEU A 98 -4.98 -3.37 -9.80
C LEU A 98 -6.27 -3.21 -8.99
N HIS A 99 -6.16 -3.20 -7.67
CA HIS A 99 -7.26 -2.87 -6.78
C HIS A 99 -7.13 -1.44 -6.27
N ALA A 100 -8.22 -0.70 -6.24
CA ALA A 100 -8.31 0.59 -5.56
C ALA A 100 -9.18 0.42 -4.31
N VAL A 101 -8.60 0.63 -3.16
CA VAL A 101 -9.26 0.51 -1.85
C VAL A 101 -9.52 1.90 -1.30
N LYS A 102 -10.70 2.11 -0.73
CA LYS A 102 -11.05 3.37 -0.10
C LYS A 102 -10.28 3.58 1.20
N THR A 103 -9.77 4.78 1.39
CA THR A 103 -8.97 5.16 2.58
C THR A 103 -9.76 5.18 3.88
N ASP A 104 -11.08 5.19 3.82
CA ASP A 104 -11.98 5.10 4.98
C ASP A 104 -12.21 3.66 5.49
N GLY A 105 -11.65 2.66 4.81
CA GLY A 105 -11.79 1.25 5.18
C GLY A 105 -13.09 0.59 4.72
N SER A 106 -13.94 1.28 3.96
CA SER A 106 -15.24 0.74 3.51
C SER A 106 -15.12 -0.30 2.39
N GLY A 107 -13.90 -0.62 1.95
CA GLY A 107 -13.62 -1.71 1.01
C GLY A 107 -13.10 -1.25 -0.34
N ILE A 108 -13.19 -2.16 -1.32
CA ILE A 108 -12.70 -1.93 -2.67
C ILE A 108 -13.65 -0.99 -3.42
N ALA A 109 -13.10 0.11 -3.96
CA ALA A 109 -13.83 1.02 -4.82
C ALA A 109 -14.01 0.43 -6.23
N TRP A 110 -12.92 -0.11 -6.77
CA TRP A 110 -12.90 -0.79 -8.06
C TRP A 110 -11.67 -1.68 -8.21
N SER A 111 -11.71 -2.57 -9.19
CA SER A 111 -10.61 -3.41 -9.63
C SER A 111 -10.52 -3.41 -11.14
N HIS A 112 -9.31 -3.42 -11.68
CA HIS A 112 -9.09 -3.45 -13.12
C HIS A 112 -7.98 -4.42 -13.48
N LYS A 113 -8.22 -5.28 -14.46
CA LYS A 113 -7.20 -6.18 -14.99
C LYS A 113 -6.40 -5.48 -16.07
N ILE A 114 -5.09 -5.38 -15.85
CA ILE A 114 -4.15 -4.75 -16.79
C ILE A 114 -3.63 -5.79 -17.79
N SER A 115 -3.16 -6.91 -17.27
CA SER A 115 -2.64 -8.04 -18.05
C SER A 115 -2.72 -9.33 -17.23
N HIS A 116 -2.06 -10.40 -17.68
CA HIS A 116 -1.89 -11.64 -16.91
C HIS A 116 -0.59 -11.70 -16.13
N SER A 117 0.24 -10.67 -16.23
CA SER A 117 1.55 -10.58 -15.59
C SER A 117 1.53 -9.65 -14.39
N ALA A 118 2.51 -9.82 -13.51
CA ALA A 118 2.66 -9.00 -12.30
C ALA A 118 2.79 -7.51 -12.62
N ILE A 119 2.15 -6.69 -11.83
CA ILE A 119 2.32 -5.24 -11.85
C ILE A 119 3.67 -4.90 -11.23
N THR A 120 4.55 -4.26 -12.00
CA THR A 120 5.91 -3.95 -11.59
C THR A 120 6.10 -2.50 -11.18
N SER A 121 5.20 -1.61 -11.60
CA SER A 121 5.27 -0.20 -11.25
C SER A 121 3.90 0.45 -11.26
N LEU A 122 3.72 1.39 -10.34
CA LEU A 122 2.57 2.29 -10.26
C LEU A 122 3.06 3.72 -10.14
N ILE A 123 2.40 4.63 -10.83
CA ILE A 123 2.66 6.07 -10.73
C ILE A 123 1.32 6.80 -10.62
N ASN A 124 1.11 7.49 -9.51
CA ASN A 124 0.00 8.43 -9.39
C ASN A 124 0.30 9.67 -10.26
N ALA A 125 -0.36 9.77 -11.41
CA ALA A 125 -0.17 10.85 -12.36
C ALA A 125 -1.02 12.10 -12.04
N GLY A 126 -1.76 12.07 -10.94
CA GLY A 126 -2.67 13.15 -10.55
C GLY A 126 -3.91 13.28 -11.43
N LYS A 127 -4.82 14.18 -11.06
CA LYS A 127 -6.05 14.48 -11.81
C LYS A 127 -6.89 13.23 -12.16
N GLY A 128 -6.99 12.27 -11.24
CA GLY A 128 -7.75 11.04 -11.45
C GLY A 128 -7.09 10.04 -12.41
N ARG A 129 -5.76 10.04 -12.52
CA ARG A 129 -5.02 9.13 -13.39
C ARG A 129 -3.94 8.36 -12.64
N VAL A 130 -3.81 7.07 -12.96
CA VAL A 130 -2.73 6.20 -12.49
C VAL A 130 -2.12 5.48 -13.69
N ILE A 131 -0.80 5.47 -13.77
CA ILE A 131 -0.04 4.74 -14.78
C ILE A 131 0.40 3.42 -14.17
N VAL A 132 0.16 2.34 -14.89
CA VAL A 132 0.44 0.96 -14.45
C VAL A 132 1.33 0.30 -15.48
N MET A 133 2.37 -0.38 -15.01
CA MET A 133 3.28 -1.17 -15.84
C MET A 133 3.30 -2.60 -15.33
N THR A 134 3.36 -3.56 -16.25
CA THR A 134 3.42 -4.99 -15.93
C THR A 134 4.67 -5.64 -16.49
N MET A 135 5.01 -6.82 -15.97
CA MET A 135 6.23 -7.54 -16.34
C MET A 135 6.26 -7.96 -17.82
N ASP A 136 5.12 -8.14 -18.48
CA ASP A 136 5.02 -8.44 -19.92
C ASP A 136 5.19 -7.21 -20.82
N GLY A 137 5.50 -6.05 -20.26
CA GLY A 137 5.74 -4.80 -20.98
C GLY A 137 4.48 -3.98 -21.30
N THR A 138 3.32 -4.37 -20.78
CA THR A 138 2.10 -3.55 -20.90
C THR A 138 2.23 -2.28 -20.08
N ILE A 139 1.92 -1.13 -20.68
CA ILE A 139 1.82 0.17 -20.01
C ILE A 139 0.41 0.70 -20.25
N MET A 140 -0.28 1.06 -19.19
CA MET A 140 -1.65 1.54 -19.24
C MET A 140 -1.82 2.77 -18.35
N CYS A 141 -2.54 3.78 -18.86
CA CYS A 141 -3.02 4.91 -18.07
C CYS A 141 -4.50 4.68 -17.79
N LEU A 142 -4.84 4.53 -16.51
CA LEU A 142 -6.22 4.41 -16.07
C LEU A 142 -6.71 5.77 -15.58
N GLU A 143 -7.88 6.19 -16.07
CA GLU A 143 -8.65 7.28 -15.50
C GLU A 143 -9.68 6.74 -14.53
N TYR A 144 -9.81 7.36 -13.37
CA TYR A 144 -10.78 6.98 -12.36
C TYR A 144 -11.55 8.22 -11.88
N PRO A 145 -12.84 8.07 -11.53
CA PRO A 145 -13.62 9.19 -11.04
C PRO A 145 -13.03 9.73 -9.74
N LEU A 146 -12.86 11.04 -9.67
CA LEU A 146 -12.55 11.71 -8.41
C LEU A 146 -13.80 11.64 -7.53
N ILE A 147 -13.65 11.06 -6.37
CA ILE A 147 -14.70 11.05 -5.34
C ILE A 147 -14.80 12.48 -4.80
N ARG A 148 -15.95 13.06 -4.91
CA ARG A 148 -16.24 14.43 -4.44
C ARG A 148 -16.59 14.43 -2.95
#